data_4781d60ac6041700e07529161ac6fe18
#
_entry.id   4781d60ac6041700e07529161ac6fe18
#
_cell.length_a   1.000
_cell.length_b   1.000
_cell.length_c   1.000
_cell.angle_alpha   90.00
_cell.angle_beta   90.00
_cell.angle_gamma   90.00
#
_symmetry.space_group_name_H-M   'P 1'
#
loop_
_entity.id
_entity.type
_entity.pdbx_description
1 polymer ?
#
loop_
_entity_poly.entity_id
_entity_poly.type
_entity_poly.pdbx_seq_one_letter_code
_entity_poly.pdbx_strand_id
1 'polypeptide(L)'
;MSLPAKIRALSRLLRDNLPATLQGIGAVTPIFAGVETAEPNTRPVIFFYDPLGAHFEAATFAGSGSGTTTIKSVLHYLETWGRPKPGEMPLGQAVVLANRLLITAAEFDTATGGVDPAQGEFATIKLLSSQGTRTLSSEEQEQYWKAAHV
;
A
#
# COMPACT_ATOMS: atom_id res chain seq x y z
N MET A 1 -2.29 2.29 22.75
CA MET A 1 -1.07 1.50 22.41
C MET A 1 -0.20 2.35 21.51
N SER A 2 1.10 2.51 21.85
CA SER A 2 2.06 3.27 21.03
C SER A 2 2.34 2.57 19.69
N LEU A 3 2.84 3.31 18.70
CA LEU A 3 3.19 2.74 17.38
C LEU A 3 4.17 1.56 17.50
N PRO A 4 5.30 1.66 18.24
CA PRO A 4 6.19 0.51 18.43
C PRO A 4 5.52 -0.69 19.08
N ALA A 5 4.55 -0.48 19.97
CA ALA A 5 3.81 -1.57 20.58
C ALA A 5 2.87 -2.28 19.59
N LYS A 6 2.24 -1.53 18.69
CA LYS A 6 1.41 -2.09 17.60
C LYS A 6 2.25 -2.93 16.63
N ILE A 7 3.42 -2.42 16.22
CA ILE A 7 4.36 -3.13 15.33
C ILE A 7 4.81 -4.44 15.96
N ARG A 8 5.23 -4.41 17.24
CA ARG A 8 5.61 -5.65 17.96
C ARG A 8 4.45 -6.62 18.20
N ALA A 9 3.24 -6.10 18.41
CA ALA A 9 2.06 -6.96 18.57
C ALA A 9 1.78 -7.77 17.29
N LEU A 10 1.86 -7.14 16.13
CA LEU A 10 1.69 -7.82 14.84
C LEU A 10 2.81 -8.86 14.61
N SER A 11 4.07 -8.52 14.94
CA SER A 11 5.17 -9.50 14.89
C SER A 11 4.91 -10.74 15.75
N ARG A 12 4.35 -10.55 16.95
CA ARG A 12 3.99 -11.69 17.83
C ARG A 12 2.90 -12.55 17.23
N LEU A 13 1.82 -11.94 16.72
CA LEU A 13 0.73 -12.67 16.07
C LEU A 13 1.22 -13.54 14.90
N LEU A 14 2.16 -13.02 14.08
CA LEU A 14 2.74 -13.80 13.00
C LEU A 14 3.60 -14.95 13.53
N ARG A 15 4.41 -14.73 14.58
CA ARG A 15 5.21 -15.80 15.21
C ARG A 15 4.34 -16.86 15.88
N ASP A 16 3.25 -16.47 16.52
CA ASP A 16 2.31 -17.41 17.14
C ASP A 16 1.65 -18.31 16.08
N ASN A 17 1.51 -17.81 14.83
CA ASN A 17 1.02 -18.59 13.69
C ASN A 17 2.11 -19.44 12.99
N LEU A 18 3.37 -19.34 13.40
CA LEU A 18 4.50 -20.01 12.75
C LEU A 18 4.30 -21.52 12.53
N PRO A 19 3.76 -22.30 13.48
CA PRO A 19 3.55 -23.72 13.24
C PRO A 19 2.63 -24.03 12.07
N ALA A 20 1.57 -23.23 11.89
CA ALA A 20 0.67 -23.36 10.73
C ALA A 20 1.32 -22.85 9.44
N THR A 21 2.06 -21.75 9.52
CA THR A 21 2.82 -21.18 8.39
C THR A 21 3.84 -22.18 7.82
N LEU A 22 4.55 -22.92 8.67
CA LEU A 22 5.49 -23.96 8.24
C LEU A 22 4.82 -25.14 7.54
N GLN A 23 3.53 -25.34 7.76
CA GLN A 23 2.69 -26.32 7.06
C GLN A 23 2.00 -25.76 5.82
N GLY A 24 2.32 -24.52 5.42
CA GLY A 24 1.72 -23.83 4.28
C GLY A 24 0.30 -23.30 4.57
N ILE A 25 -0.13 -23.25 5.83
CA ILE A 25 -1.46 -22.82 6.23
C ILE A 25 -1.41 -21.40 6.78
N GLY A 26 -2.19 -20.50 6.21
CA GLY A 26 -2.36 -19.14 6.73
C GLY A 26 -1.08 -18.28 6.68
N ALA A 27 -0.15 -18.56 5.77
CA ALA A 27 1.01 -17.72 5.54
C ALA A 27 0.57 -16.36 4.97
N VAL A 28 0.94 -15.27 5.66
CA VAL A 28 0.62 -13.91 5.26
C VAL A 28 1.86 -13.02 5.34
N THR A 29 1.93 -12.04 4.44
CA THR A 29 2.94 -10.99 4.41
C THR A 29 2.26 -9.63 4.53
N PRO A 30 1.84 -9.23 5.75
CA PRO A 30 1.06 -8.02 5.92
C PRO A 30 1.89 -6.76 5.76
N ILE A 31 1.21 -5.67 5.40
CA ILE A 31 1.73 -4.31 5.44
C ILE A 31 1.01 -3.58 6.57
N PHE A 32 1.76 -2.90 7.42
CA PHE A 32 1.24 -1.99 8.42
C PHE A 32 1.59 -0.56 8.00
N ALA A 33 0.59 0.26 7.75
CA ALA A 33 0.76 1.68 7.49
C ALA A 33 0.16 2.50 8.64
N GLY A 34 0.79 3.59 8.99
CA GLY A 34 0.35 4.46 10.06
C GLY A 34 0.94 5.86 9.98
N VAL A 35 0.57 6.68 10.94
CA VAL A 35 1.16 7.99 11.14
C VAL A 35 1.78 8.03 12.54
N GLU A 36 3.07 8.27 12.60
CA GLU A 36 3.78 8.50 13.85
C GLU A 36 3.57 9.97 14.26
N THR A 37 2.92 10.15 15.39
CA THR A 37 2.68 11.47 15.96
C THR A 37 3.63 11.68 17.14
N ALA A 38 4.88 12.01 16.86
CA ALA A 38 5.84 12.46 17.88
C ALA A 38 6.02 13.96 17.69
N GLU A 39 5.56 14.76 18.65
CA GLU A 39 5.78 16.19 18.59
C GLU A 39 7.29 16.53 18.65
N PRO A 40 7.80 17.46 17.82
CA PRO A 40 7.06 18.28 16.83
C PRO A 40 6.86 17.60 15.47
N ASN A 41 7.24 16.35 15.28
CA ASN A 41 7.31 15.70 13.98
C ASN A 41 6.21 14.65 13.82
N THR A 42 5.30 14.88 12.87
CA THR A 42 4.35 13.88 12.38
C THR A 42 4.85 13.33 11.05
N ARG A 43 5.03 12.00 10.94
CA ARG A 43 5.47 11.38 9.70
C ARG A 43 4.65 10.12 9.38
N PRO A 44 4.36 9.85 8.10
CA PRO A 44 3.82 8.57 7.70
C PRO A 44 4.88 7.48 7.85
N VAL A 45 4.45 6.27 8.22
CA VAL A 45 5.31 5.09 8.34
C VAL A 45 4.67 3.90 7.65
N ILE A 46 5.49 3.10 7.01
CA ILE A 46 5.07 1.84 6.37
C ILE A 46 6.01 0.74 6.85
N PHE A 47 5.45 -0.32 7.42
CA PHE A 47 6.19 -1.52 7.78
C PHE A 47 5.68 -2.70 6.96
N PHE A 48 6.57 -3.50 6.44
CA PHE A 48 6.23 -4.78 5.84
C PHE A 48 6.81 -5.91 6.69
N TYR A 49 6.12 -7.03 6.68
CA TYR A 49 6.46 -8.20 7.49
C TYR A 49 6.72 -9.39 6.61
N ASP A 50 7.64 -10.24 7.04
CA ASP A 50 7.75 -11.59 6.53
C ASP A 50 6.78 -12.54 7.29
N PRO A 51 6.55 -13.76 6.77
CA PRO A 51 5.66 -14.72 7.44
C PRO A 51 6.16 -15.19 8.82
N LEU A 52 7.42 -14.92 9.16
CA LEU A 52 8.04 -15.29 10.43
C LEU A 52 7.93 -14.17 11.48
N GLY A 53 7.32 -13.03 11.12
CA GLY A 53 7.10 -11.90 12.01
C GLY A 53 8.29 -10.93 12.13
N ALA A 54 9.32 -11.04 11.27
CA ALA A 54 10.28 -9.97 11.14
C ALA A 54 9.63 -8.79 10.41
N HIS A 55 9.96 -7.58 10.81
CA HIS A 55 9.40 -6.36 10.22
C HIS A 55 10.49 -5.39 9.81
N PHE A 56 10.22 -4.66 8.73
CA PHE A 56 11.15 -3.70 8.13
C PHE A 56 10.38 -2.43 7.79
N GLU A 57 10.97 -1.28 8.08
CA GLU A 57 10.41 0.01 7.67
C GLU A 57 10.73 0.24 6.19
N ALA A 58 9.71 0.55 5.39
CA ALA A 58 9.88 0.94 4.00
C ALA A 58 10.13 2.45 3.91
N ALA A 59 11.07 2.86 3.05
CA ALA A 59 11.42 4.27 2.91
C ALA A 59 10.28 5.08 2.25
N THR A 60 9.65 4.54 1.19
CA THR A 60 8.67 5.29 0.37
C THR A 60 7.44 4.48 0.00
N PHE A 61 7.58 3.19 -0.24
CA PHE A 61 6.46 2.32 -0.61
C PHE A 61 6.70 0.86 -0.18
N ALA A 62 5.62 0.11 -0.05
CA ALA A 62 5.64 -1.34 0.14
C ALA A 62 4.59 -2.00 -0.74
N GLY A 63 4.77 -3.28 -1.00
CA GLY A 63 3.82 -4.11 -1.75
C GLY A 63 3.76 -5.51 -1.16
N SER A 64 2.59 -6.13 -1.23
CA SER A 64 2.32 -7.51 -0.85
C SER A 64 1.30 -8.10 -1.81
N GLY A 65 1.35 -9.41 -2.02
CA GLY A 65 0.52 -10.11 -2.99
C GLY A 65 1.27 -10.49 -4.27
N SER A 66 0.63 -11.27 -5.13
CA SER A 66 1.23 -11.84 -6.35
C SER A 66 1.67 -10.79 -7.37
N GLY A 67 0.91 -9.71 -7.54
CA GLY A 67 1.25 -8.57 -8.43
C GLY A 67 2.35 -7.65 -7.92
N THR A 68 2.90 -7.91 -6.73
CA THR A 68 3.88 -7.03 -6.06
C THR A 68 5.11 -6.74 -6.90
N THR A 69 5.63 -7.72 -7.64
CA THR A 69 6.86 -7.56 -8.45
C THR A 69 6.67 -6.48 -9.51
N THR A 70 5.55 -6.53 -10.23
CA THR A 70 5.19 -5.52 -11.25
C THR A 70 5.05 -4.14 -10.63
N ILE A 71 4.27 -4.03 -9.55
CA ILE A 71 4.04 -2.75 -8.85
C ILE A 71 5.34 -2.15 -8.33
N LYS A 72 6.19 -2.93 -7.67
CA LYS A 72 7.48 -2.46 -7.14
C LYS A 72 8.43 -2.04 -8.26
N SER A 73 8.44 -2.71 -9.39
CA SER A 73 9.28 -2.33 -10.54
C SER A 73 8.90 -0.96 -11.07
N VAL A 74 7.60 -0.69 -11.25
CA VAL A 74 7.11 0.62 -11.70
C VAL A 74 7.38 1.70 -10.66
N LEU A 75 7.09 1.44 -9.39
CA LEU A 75 7.34 2.39 -8.31
C LEU A 75 8.83 2.72 -8.16
N HIS A 76 9.71 1.72 -8.27
CA HIS A 76 11.15 1.94 -8.24
C HIS A 76 11.64 2.78 -9.43
N TYR A 77 11.11 2.54 -10.61
CA TYR A 77 11.39 3.36 -11.78
C TYR A 77 10.97 4.82 -11.55
N LEU A 78 9.74 5.03 -11.04
CA LEU A 78 9.23 6.38 -10.76
C LEU A 78 9.99 7.06 -9.61
N GLU A 79 10.42 6.33 -8.58
CA GLU A 79 11.24 6.88 -7.49
C GLU A 79 12.60 7.36 -8.00
N THR A 80 13.17 6.66 -8.97
CA THR A 80 14.49 6.99 -9.52
C THR A 80 14.39 8.10 -10.59
N TRP A 81 13.46 7.98 -11.52
CA TRP A 81 13.41 8.77 -12.75
C TRP A 81 12.17 9.65 -12.88
N GLY A 82 11.11 9.36 -12.13
CA GLY A 82 9.85 10.13 -12.17
C GLY A 82 9.99 11.54 -11.60
N ARG A 83 9.16 12.45 -12.10
CA ARG A 83 8.98 13.81 -11.55
C ARG A 83 7.50 14.19 -11.69
N PRO A 84 6.78 14.43 -10.60
CA PRO A 84 7.22 14.23 -9.20
C PRO A 84 7.47 12.75 -8.86
N LYS A 85 8.24 12.48 -7.82
CA LYS A 85 8.39 11.14 -7.25
C LYS A 85 7.08 10.69 -6.58
N PRO A 86 6.84 9.37 -6.39
CA PRO A 86 5.64 8.88 -5.74
C PRO A 86 5.29 9.55 -4.41
N GLY A 87 6.28 9.76 -3.54
CA GLY A 87 6.09 10.44 -2.24
C GLY A 87 5.88 11.96 -2.33
N GLU A 88 6.11 12.57 -3.49
CA GLU A 88 5.95 14.01 -3.74
C GLU A 88 4.67 14.32 -4.54
N MET A 89 3.94 13.28 -4.97
CA MET A 89 2.75 13.46 -5.80
C MET A 89 1.60 14.08 -5.01
N PRO A 90 0.87 15.06 -5.59
CA PRO A 90 -0.43 15.47 -5.08
C PRO A 90 -1.39 14.28 -4.98
N LEU A 91 -2.32 14.33 -4.03
CA LEU A 91 -3.25 13.23 -3.75
C LEU A 91 -3.93 12.67 -5.00
N GLY A 92 -4.46 13.53 -5.88
CA GLY A 92 -5.14 13.09 -7.10
C GLY A 92 -4.22 12.28 -8.03
N GLN A 93 -2.96 12.69 -8.19
CA GLN A 93 -1.97 11.96 -8.99
C GLN A 93 -1.62 10.62 -8.34
N ALA A 94 -1.46 10.58 -7.01
CA ALA A 94 -1.18 9.35 -6.29
C ALA A 94 -2.35 8.35 -6.39
N VAL A 95 -3.60 8.80 -6.33
CA VAL A 95 -4.80 7.98 -6.52
C VAL A 95 -4.85 7.40 -7.94
N VAL A 96 -4.59 8.21 -8.95
CA VAL A 96 -4.54 7.75 -10.34
C VAL A 96 -3.42 6.75 -10.55
N LEU A 97 -2.22 7.02 -9.99
CA LEU A 97 -1.10 6.09 -10.04
C LEU A 97 -1.46 4.74 -9.39
N ALA A 98 -2.10 4.74 -8.22
CA ALA A 98 -2.48 3.51 -7.53
C ALA A 98 -3.40 2.63 -8.38
N ASN A 99 -4.40 3.21 -9.03
CA ASN A 99 -5.28 2.48 -9.95
C ASN A 99 -4.51 1.97 -11.19
N ARG A 100 -3.65 2.79 -11.80
CA ARG A 100 -2.82 2.38 -12.95
C ARG A 100 -1.86 1.24 -12.60
N LEU A 101 -1.29 1.23 -11.40
CA LEU A 101 -0.44 0.14 -10.92
C LEU A 101 -1.19 -1.18 -10.83
N LEU A 102 -2.44 -1.17 -10.36
CA LEU A 102 -3.27 -2.37 -10.28
C LEU A 102 -3.69 -2.85 -11.67
N ILE A 103 -4.07 -1.95 -12.58
CA ILE A 103 -4.34 -2.29 -13.99
C ILE A 103 -3.10 -2.96 -14.60
N THR A 104 -1.93 -2.33 -14.45
CA THR A 104 -0.68 -2.87 -14.99
C THR A 104 -0.33 -4.23 -14.37
N ALA A 105 -0.52 -4.39 -13.05
CA ALA A 105 -0.25 -5.67 -12.41
C ALA A 105 -1.18 -6.78 -12.90
N ALA A 106 -2.46 -6.48 -13.13
CA ALA A 106 -3.43 -7.44 -13.62
C ALA A 106 -3.14 -7.94 -15.05
N GLU A 107 -2.44 -7.17 -15.87
CA GLU A 107 -1.98 -7.61 -17.20
C GLU A 107 -0.96 -8.76 -17.13
N PHE A 108 -0.19 -8.85 -16.05
CA PHE A 108 0.89 -9.82 -15.89
C PHE A 108 0.62 -10.88 -14.81
N ASP A 109 -0.40 -10.69 -14.00
CA ASP A 109 -0.74 -11.56 -12.87
C ASP A 109 -2.24 -11.83 -12.80
N THR A 110 -2.63 -13.03 -13.15
CA THR A 110 -4.05 -13.47 -13.18
C THR A 110 -4.70 -13.54 -11.80
N ALA A 111 -3.90 -13.55 -10.72
CA ALA A 111 -4.39 -13.54 -9.35
C ALA A 111 -4.60 -12.12 -8.80
N THR A 112 -4.11 -11.10 -9.50
CA THR A 112 -4.38 -9.69 -9.19
C THR A 112 -5.69 -9.29 -9.86
N GLY A 113 -6.71 -8.93 -9.05
CA GLY A 113 -7.94 -8.33 -9.54
C GLY A 113 -7.64 -6.98 -10.21
N GLY A 114 -8.13 -6.79 -11.42
CA GLY A 114 -8.04 -5.50 -12.10
C GLY A 114 -9.05 -4.50 -11.53
N VAL A 115 -8.89 -3.25 -11.93
CA VAL A 115 -9.89 -2.19 -11.81
C VAL A 115 -10.27 -1.71 -13.20
N ASP A 116 -11.51 -1.28 -13.37
CA ASP A 116 -11.99 -0.70 -14.65
C ASP A 116 -12.57 0.70 -14.42
N PRO A 117 -11.73 1.73 -14.46
CA PRO A 117 -12.18 3.11 -14.28
C PRO A 117 -13.19 3.58 -15.35
N ALA A 118 -13.21 2.96 -16.53
CA ALA A 118 -14.17 3.28 -17.57
C ALA A 118 -15.60 2.81 -17.20
N GLN A 119 -15.70 1.78 -16.36
CA GLN A 119 -16.95 1.28 -15.79
C GLN A 119 -17.21 1.80 -14.37
N GLY A 120 -16.38 2.72 -13.87
CA GLY A 120 -16.47 3.25 -12.51
C GLY A 120 -15.96 2.29 -11.42
N GLU A 121 -15.22 1.25 -11.80
CA GLU A 121 -14.64 0.28 -10.87
C GLU A 121 -13.24 0.72 -10.47
N PHE A 122 -13.07 1.05 -9.19
CA PHE A 122 -11.84 1.54 -8.62
C PHE A 122 -11.35 0.67 -7.47
N ALA A 123 -10.04 0.75 -7.19
CA ALA A 123 -9.45 0.10 -6.03
C ALA A 123 -10.01 0.65 -4.71
N THR A 124 -9.99 -0.17 -3.66
CA THR A 124 -10.22 0.33 -2.31
C THR A 124 -9.01 1.12 -1.84
N ILE A 125 -9.12 2.44 -1.81
CA ILE A 125 -8.06 3.35 -1.36
C ILE A 125 -8.42 3.94 -0.01
N LYS A 126 -7.49 3.84 0.93
CA LYS A 126 -7.58 4.46 2.25
C LYS A 126 -6.50 5.52 2.42
N LEU A 127 -6.89 6.68 2.91
CA LEU A 127 -6.00 7.76 3.28
C LEU A 127 -5.75 7.72 4.78
N LEU A 128 -4.49 7.76 5.17
CA LEU A 128 -4.09 7.85 6.57
C LEU A 128 -3.45 9.21 6.82
N SER A 129 -3.91 9.89 7.87
CA SER A 129 -3.38 11.18 8.31
C SER A 129 -3.34 11.26 9.83
N SER A 130 -2.82 12.34 10.39
CA SER A 130 -2.89 12.63 11.82
C SER A 130 -4.33 12.76 12.34
N GLN A 131 -5.29 13.03 11.46
CA GLN A 131 -6.72 13.14 11.78
C GLN A 131 -7.45 11.77 11.74
N GLY A 132 -6.77 10.72 11.33
CA GLY A 132 -7.32 9.37 11.24
C GLY A 132 -7.27 8.76 9.85
N THR A 133 -8.13 7.79 9.63
CA THR A 133 -8.21 7.04 8.37
C THR A 133 -9.56 7.27 7.72
N ARG A 134 -9.58 7.57 6.42
CA ARG A 134 -10.80 7.57 5.60
C ARG A 134 -10.64 6.75 4.33
N THR A 135 -11.72 6.18 3.86
CA THR A 135 -11.77 5.51 2.55
C THR A 135 -12.21 6.52 1.50
N LEU A 136 -11.53 6.55 0.36
CA LEU A 136 -11.99 7.32 -0.81
C LEU A 136 -13.21 6.65 -1.44
N SER A 137 -14.22 7.44 -1.78
CA SER A 137 -15.36 6.94 -2.54
C SER A 137 -15.00 6.73 -4.02
N SER A 138 -15.81 5.94 -4.73
CA SER A 138 -15.63 5.74 -6.17
C SER A 138 -15.81 7.06 -6.93
N GLU A 139 -16.74 7.92 -6.49
CA GLU A 139 -16.98 9.22 -7.10
C GLU A 139 -15.79 10.17 -6.95
N GLU A 140 -15.12 10.17 -5.77
CA GLU A 140 -13.88 10.95 -5.59
C GLU A 140 -12.76 10.44 -6.49
N GLN A 141 -12.61 9.12 -6.61
CA GLN A 141 -11.60 8.52 -7.47
C GLN A 141 -11.88 8.81 -8.95
N GLU A 142 -13.14 8.75 -9.37
CA GLU A 142 -13.56 9.09 -10.73
C GLU A 142 -13.23 10.55 -11.09
N GLN A 143 -13.44 11.48 -10.16
CA GLN A 143 -13.06 12.89 -10.37
C GLN A 143 -11.56 13.04 -10.63
N TYR A 144 -10.71 12.40 -9.82
CA TYR A 144 -9.25 12.40 -10.04
C TYR A 144 -8.86 11.72 -11.36
N TRP A 145 -9.52 10.62 -11.69
CA TRP A 145 -9.26 9.88 -12.93
C TRP A 145 -9.57 10.73 -14.16
N LYS A 146 -10.74 11.34 -14.19
CA LYS A 146 -11.15 12.25 -15.29
C LYS A 146 -10.21 13.44 -15.42
N ALA A 147 -9.83 14.08 -14.32
CA ALA A 147 -8.93 15.23 -14.35
C ALA A 147 -7.52 14.89 -14.87
N ALA A 148 -7.09 13.64 -14.77
CA ALA A 148 -5.77 13.20 -15.27
C ALA A 148 -5.78 12.81 -16.76
N HIS A 149 -6.94 12.75 -17.41
CA HIS A 149 -7.09 12.35 -18.81
C HIS A 149 -7.70 13.46 -19.70
N VAL A 150 -7.78 14.66 -19.17
CA VAL A 150 -8.05 15.91 -19.90
C VAL A 150 -6.72 16.57 -20.26
#